data_ba199439f5ef94095d51cb7b5f10e766
#
_entry.id   ba199439f5ef94095d51cb7b5f10e766
#
_cell.length_a   1.000
_cell.length_b   1.000
_cell.length_c   1.000
_cell.angle_alpha   90.00
_cell.angle_beta   90.00
_cell.angle_gamma   90.00
#
_symmetry.space_group_name_H-M   'P 1'
#
loop_
_entity.id
_entity.type
_entity.pdbx_description
1 polymer ?
#
loop_
_entity_poly.entity_id
_entity_poly.type
_entity_poly.pdbx_seq_one_letter_code
_entity_poly.pdbx_strand_id
1 'polypeptide(L)'
;MNYTYRLLSQEQVFGEKRIDLISAIGTVCSASDFAVISGADISEKGTGKWFLSSASGYGDVCMVDESGNQRMAYATARGGVRPVIEYPDISRLSCTAVKDISGFEEAAFGEYPQNTADRALARTLEQEFSEGRLIKTGKKYNAQHEEFQHNGGKYIRVPFALENALVLSDGKSYKNGDIVWLKVSPVRWLYDAEAGLLVSRTILAAGVLFSGENYYDGDFEKTAIYNYMNTTFADDLIPSVLREITPEEKAAYEKEMKRAAKRRNPYDLTFGEVSEEDIIRGAIESDVAVFLHGPSSEGKSARVKQIDPTCEIIYLRNATPDSLNGRSVYNQSTGEMIDIPPTWFRKVKTKCEQEPDRLHVVFFDEINNALPSIQGMAFNIVLDREVNGIWKLPDNARVIAAGNDMQDSLAAHQLAAPFFNRFAHVYINTTTEKWLKWARENNIHPAI
;
A
#
# COMPACT_ATOMS: atom_id res chain seq x y z
N MET A 1 28.19 -3.68 20.96
CA MET A 1 28.12 -2.22 20.65
C MET A 1 26.73 -1.78 21.02
N ASN A 2 26.61 -0.78 21.86
CA ASN A 2 25.29 -0.24 22.19
C ASN A 2 24.93 0.77 21.08
N TYR A 3 23.95 0.43 20.25
CA TYR A 3 23.40 1.35 19.27
C TYR A 3 22.41 2.28 19.96
N THR A 4 22.36 3.55 19.51
CA THR A 4 21.35 4.49 19.93
C THR A 4 20.21 4.50 18.91
N TYR A 5 19.02 4.18 19.37
CA TYR A 5 17.81 4.21 18.56
C TYR A 5 17.15 5.57 18.67
N ARG A 6 16.73 6.11 17.54
CA ARG A 6 16.05 7.40 17.47
C ARG A 6 14.93 7.40 16.41
N LEU A 7 14.24 8.50 16.29
CA LEU A 7 13.29 8.79 15.22
C LEU A 7 13.90 9.79 14.23
N LEU A 8 13.40 9.79 12.99
CA LEU A 8 13.72 10.88 12.06
C LEU A 8 13.15 12.20 12.55
N SER A 9 13.85 13.30 12.25
CA SER A 9 13.33 14.63 12.50
C SER A 9 12.39 15.10 11.38
N GLN A 10 11.61 16.15 11.64
CA GLN A 10 10.79 16.80 10.62
C GLN A 10 11.63 17.26 9.43
N GLU A 11 12.81 17.86 9.69
CA GLU A 11 13.74 18.33 8.66
C GLU A 11 14.23 17.18 7.74
N GLN A 12 14.43 15.99 8.31
CA GLN A 12 14.87 14.81 7.57
C GLN A 12 13.74 14.18 6.72
N VAL A 13 12.49 14.48 7.02
CA VAL A 13 11.33 13.89 6.31
C VAL A 13 10.68 14.90 5.37
N PHE A 14 10.49 16.15 5.79
CA PHE A 14 9.73 17.17 5.07
C PHE A 14 10.52 18.46 4.78
N GLY A 15 11.66 18.67 5.43
CA GLY A 15 12.43 19.90 5.34
C GLY A 15 13.52 19.88 4.26
N GLU A 16 14.37 20.91 4.29
CA GLU A 16 15.50 21.06 3.36
C GLU A 16 16.59 19.99 3.54
N LYS A 17 16.66 19.38 4.73
CA LYS A 17 17.58 18.27 5.04
C LYS A 17 16.93 16.90 4.83
N ARG A 18 15.96 16.82 3.94
CA ARG A 18 15.28 15.56 3.62
C ARG A 18 16.28 14.54 3.13
N ILE A 19 16.30 13.37 3.76
CA ILE A 19 17.23 12.29 3.39
C ILE A 19 16.79 11.64 2.07
N ASP A 20 17.76 11.20 1.28
CA ASP A 20 17.54 10.62 -0.05
C ASP A 20 16.65 9.37 0.00
N LEU A 21 16.81 8.56 1.03
CA LEU A 21 15.97 7.40 1.25
C LEU A 21 14.47 7.78 1.33
N ILE A 22 14.11 8.79 2.12
CA ILE A 22 12.71 9.25 2.24
C ILE A 22 12.22 9.87 0.93
N SER A 23 13.11 10.49 0.16
CA SER A 23 12.77 10.99 -1.17
C SER A 23 12.43 9.87 -2.14
N ALA A 24 13.12 8.73 -2.02
CA ALA A 24 12.94 7.56 -2.88
C ALA A 24 11.71 6.71 -2.49
N ILE A 25 11.48 6.46 -1.18
CA ILE A 25 10.40 5.56 -0.71
C ILE A 25 9.11 6.29 -0.34
N GLY A 26 9.15 7.62 -0.22
CA GLY A 26 8.05 8.40 0.31
C GLY A 26 7.93 8.35 1.84
N THR A 27 6.91 9.00 2.35
CA THR A 27 6.64 9.14 3.79
C THR A 27 5.65 8.12 4.32
N VAL A 28 4.86 7.49 3.45
CA VAL A 28 3.89 6.44 3.81
C VAL A 28 4.64 5.20 4.30
N CYS A 29 4.21 4.64 5.42
CA CYS A 29 4.88 3.48 6.02
C CYS A 29 3.86 2.44 6.48
N SER A 30 4.07 1.18 6.10
CA SER A 30 3.26 0.05 6.58
C SER A 30 3.61 -0.29 8.02
N ALA A 31 2.64 -0.76 8.79
CA ALA A 31 2.86 -1.28 10.13
C ALA A 31 2.98 -2.81 10.13
N SER A 32 3.85 -3.35 10.98
CA SER A 32 3.86 -4.79 11.25
C SER A 32 2.58 -5.20 11.99
N ASP A 33 2.16 -6.46 11.89
CA ASP A 33 1.01 -6.96 12.64
C ASP A 33 1.17 -6.78 14.16
N PHE A 34 2.41 -6.93 14.65
CA PHE A 34 2.69 -6.68 16.07
C PHE A 34 2.48 -5.21 16.45
N ALA A 35 2.89 -4.27 15.62
CA ALA A 35 2.62 -2.85 15.84
C ALA A 35 1.11 -2.56 15.80
N VAL A 36 0.38 -3.17 14.87
CA VAL A 36 -1.08 -3.04 14.76
C VAL A 36 -1.77 -3.54 16.03
N ILE A 37 -1.43 -4.74 16.51
CA ILE A 37 -2.01 -5.32 17.73
C ILE A 37 -1.64 -4.49 18.97
N SER A 38 -0.46 -3.87 18.95
CA SER A 38 0.02 -2.98 20.02
C SER A 38 -0.62 -1.58 19.98
N GLY A 39 -1.52 -1.31 19.03
CA GLY A 39 -2.28 -0.06 18.95
C GLY A 39 -1.76 0.95 17.93
N ALA A 40 -1.10 0.51 16.85
CA ALA A 40 -0.84 1.39 15.71
C ALA A 40 -2.17 1.81 15.07
N ASP A 41 -2.34 3.11 14.89
CA ASP A 41 -3.46 3.65 14.12
C ASP A 41 -3.13 3.51 12.64
N ILE A 42 -3.88 2.66 11.95
CA ILE A 42 -3.62 2.29 10.57
C ILE A 42 -4.82 2.59 9.66
N SER A 43 -4.53 2.86 8.39
CA SER A 43 -5.53 2.91 7.32
C SER A 43 -6.00 1.50 6.93
N GLU A 44 -7.05 1.43 6.13
CA GLU A 44 -7.51 0.17 5.50
C GLU A 44 -6.43 -0.52 4.65
N LYS A 45 -5.43 0.23 4.20
CA LYS A 45 -4.29 -0.26 3.42
C LYS A 45 -3.12 -0.79 4.28
N GLY A 46 -3.26 -0.78 5.60
CA GLY A 46 -2.22 -1.20 6.54
C GLY A 46 -1.08 -0.19 6.72
N THR A 47 -1.23 1.03 6.19
CA THR A 47 -0.29 2.13 6.42
C THR A 47 -0.61 2.82 7.73
N GLY A 48 0.40 3.13 8.54
CA GLY A 48 0.21 3.62 9.90
C GLY A 48 0.78 5.01 10.15
N LYS A 49 0.32 5.63 11.22
CA LYS A 49 0.87 6.87 11.77
C LYS A 49 2.14 6.58 12.55
N TRP A 50 3.16 7.43 12.42
CA TRP A 50 4.41 7.28 13.15
C TRP A 50 5.01 8.63 13.57
N PHE A 51 5.68 8.63 14.73
CA PHE A 51 6.26 9.82 15.31
C PHE A 51 7.58 10.24 14.65
N LEU A 52 7.81 11.56 14.68
CA LEU A 52 9.09 12.22 14.41
C LEU A 52 9.68 12.74 15.72
N SER A 53 10.99 13.00 15.73
CA SER A 53 11.67 13.51 16.93
C SER A 53 11.51 15.02 17.14
N SER A 54 10.81 15.74 16.25
CA SER A 54 10.73 17.19 16.28
C SER A 54 9.52 17.70 17.07
N ALA A 55 9.74 18.79 17.83
CA ALA A 55 8.67 19.54 18.47
C ALA A 55 8.01 20.51 17.48
N SER A 56 6.75 20.83 17.70
CA SER A 56 6.08 21.98 17.13
C SER A 56 6.34 23.24 17.96
N GLY A 57 6.04 24.42 17.40
CA GLY A 57 6.15 25.68 18.12
C GLY A 57 5.23 25.83 19.35
N TYR A 58 4.31 24.88 19.57
CA TYR A 58 3.34 24.87 20.66
C TYR A 58 3.59 23.75 21.69
N GLY A 59 4.73 23.04 21.59
CA GLY A 59 5.07 21.94 22.50
C GLY A 59 4.40 20.60 22.17
N ASP A 60 3.78 20.51 21.01
CA ASP A 60 3.29 19.25 20.45
C ASP A 60 4.42 18.52 19.70
N VAL A 61 4.20 17.24 19.38
CA VAL A 61 5.14 16.44 18.59
C VAL A 61 4.71 16.37 17.13
N CYS A 62 5.69 16.39 16.23
CA CYS A 62 5.46 16.13 14.82
C CYS A 62 5.28 14.63 14.57
N MET A 63 4.39 14.28 13.65
CA MET A 63 4.19 12.90 13.19
C MET A 63 3.85 12.86 11.70
N VAL A 64 3.93 11.68 11.12
CA VAL A 64 3.45 11.38 9.77
C VAL A 64 2.14 10.62 9.89
N ASP A 65 1.10 11.04 9.16
CA ASP A 65 -0.17 10.33 9.12
C ASP A 65 -0.14 9.10 8.18
N GLU A 66 -1.21 8.34 8.15
CA GLU A 66 -1.36 7.13 7.31
C GLU A 66 -1.33 7.41 5.81
N SER A 67 -1.52 8.66 5.41
CA SER A 67 -1.44 9.13 4.02
C SER A 67 -0.08 9.76 3.68
N GLY A 68 0.85 9.81 4.64
CA GLY A 68 2.19 10.35 4.46
C GLY A 68 2.31 11.85 4.69
N ASN A 69 1.28 12.52 5.19
CA ASN A 69 1.32 13.96 5.47
C ASN A 69 1.84 14.25 6.87
N GLN A 70 2.46 15.42 7.02
CA GLN A 70 2.84 15.92 8.33
C GLN A 70 1.60 16.28 9.15
N ARG A 71 1.60 15.86 10.42
CA ARG A 71 0.59 16.19 11.42
C ARG A 71 1.26 16.57 12.74
N MET A 72 0.45 17.13 13.63
CA MET A 72 0.82 17.40 15.02
C MET A 72 0.00 16.51 15.94
N ALA A 73 0.61 16.06 17.01
CA ALA A 73 -0.05 15.30 18.06
C ALA A 73 0.37 15.86 19.43
N TYR A 74 -0.46 15.69 20.42
CA TYR A 74 -0.09 16.06 21.78
C TYR A 74 1.17 15.31 22.23
N ALA A 75 2.01 15.95 23.03
CA ALA A 75 3.21 15.32 23.58
C ALA A 75 2.92 14.01 24.32
N THR A 76 1.75 13.91 24.93
CA THR A 76 1.25 12.70 25.63
C THR A 76 0.55 11.69 24.70
N ALA A 77 0.58 11.88 23.39
CA ALA A 77 -0.03 10.93 22.47
C ALA A 77 0.72 9.58 22.45
N ARG A 78 -0.02 8.53 22.09
CA ARG A 78 0.53 7.21 21.80
C ARG A 78 0.49 6.98 20.30
N GLY A 79 1.51 6.35 19.75
CA GLY A 79 1.58 6.16 18.31
C GLY A 79 2.60 5.13 17.88
N GLY A 80 2.82 5.06 16.57
CA GLY A 80 3.75 4.15 15.93
C GLY A 80 5.20 4.58 16.05
N VAL A 81 6.07 3.61 16.16
CA VAL A 81 7.52 3.76 16.25
C VAL A 81 8.14 3.18 14.99
N ARG A 82 8.76 4.03 14.20
CA ARG A 82 9.60 3.69 13.06
C ARG A 82 11.05 3.99 13.44
N PRO A 83 11.77 3.04 14.03
CA PRO A 83 13.08 3.31 14.60
C PRO A 83 14.15 3.52 13.54
N VAL A 84 15.14 4.31 13.90
CA VAL A 84 16.33 4.64 13.10
C VAL A 84 17.57 4.42 13.95
N ILE A 85 18.63 3.94 13.32
CA ILE A 85 19.94 3.74 13.95
C ILE A 85 20.98 4.52 13.16
N GLU A 86 21.85 5.26 13.84
CA GLU A 86 23.06 5.78 13.23
C GLU A 86 24.04 4.64 12.99
N TYR A 87 24.37 4.41 11.73
CA TYR A 87 25.25 3.34 11.32
C TYR A 87 26.18 3.79 10.20
N PRO A 88 27.34 4.36 10.54
CA PRO A 88 28.23 4.99 9.55
C PRO A 88 28.94 4.00 8.64
N ASP A 89 29.03 2.72 9.01
CA ASP A 89 29.76 1.69 8.25
C ASP A 89 29.02 0.36 8.24
N ILE A 90 28.37 0.06 7.11
CA ILE A 90 27.61 -1.19 6.89
C ILE A 90 28.47 -2.35 6.40
N SER A 91 29.79 -2.20 6.28
CA SER A 91 30.69 -3.26 5.79
C SER A 91 30.61 -4.54 6.60
N ARG A 92 30.13 -4.46 7.84
CA ARG A 92 29.93 -5.59 8.76
C ARG A 92 28.51 -6.19 8.72
N LEU A 93 27.59 -5.59 7.96
CA LEU A 93 26.24 -6.10 7.78
C LEU A 93 26.12 -6.82 6.44
N SER A 94 25.36 -7.90 6.42
CA SER A 94 24.97 -8.51 5.16
C SER A 94 23.91 -7.65 4.49
N CYS A 95 24.30 -6.87 3.50
CA CYS A 95 23.42 -6.00 2.73
C CYS A 95 23.09 -6.61 1.38
N THR A 96 21.87 -6.35 0.91
CA THR A 96 21.42 -6.70 -0.43
C THR A 96 20.84 -5.47 -1.09
N ALA A 97 21.11 -5.28 -2.38
CA ALA A 97 20.48 -4.21 -3.14
C ALA A 97 18.95 -4.35 -3.09
N VAL A 98 18.27 -3.26 -2.81
CA VAL A 98 16.81 -3.25 -2.77
C VAL A 98 16.29 -3.26 -4.21
N LYS A 99 15.50 -4.27 -4.57
CA LYS A 99 15.02 -4.45 -5.95
C LYS A 99 14.04 -3.38 -6.40
N ASP A 100 13.29 -2.83 -5.47
CA ASP A 100 12.21 -1.86 -5.68
C ASP A 100 12.65 -0.40 -5.51
N ILE A 101 13.91 -0.16 -5.04
CA ILE A 101 14.43 1.19 -4.81
C ILE A 101 15.87 1.23 -5.31
N SER A 102 16.07 1.80 -6.50
CA SER A 102 17.42 1.91 -7.09
C SER A 102 18.34 2.76 -6.21
N GLY A 103 19.53 2.27 -5.95
CA GLY A 103 20.59 3.01 -5.23
C GLY A 103 20.62 2.82 -3.72
N PHE A 104 19.71 2.01 -3.14
CA PHE A 104 19.69 1.73 -1.71
C PHE A 104 19.93 0.25 -1.40
N GLU A 105 20.42 -0.01 -0.21
CA GLU A 105 20.68 -1.34 0.31
C GLU A 105 19.76 -1.66 1.50
N GLU A 106 19.38 -2.93 1.62
CA GLU A 106 18.62 -3.44 2.75
C GLU A 106 19.50 -4.35 3.59
N ALA A 107 19.54 -4.09 4.88
CA ALA A 107 20.22 -4.93 5.88
C ALA A 107 19.21 -5.66 6.76
N ALA A 108 19.52 -6.87 7.18
CA ALA A 108 18.79 -7.59 8.21
C ALA A 108 19.58 -7.49 9.54
N PHE A 109 18.95 -6.91 10.56
CA PHE A 109 19.58 -6.70 11.86
C PHE A 109 18.57 -6.77 13.00
N GLY A 110 18.86 -7.56 14.03
CA GLY A 110 17.96 -7.80 15.15
C GLY A 110 16.77 -8.70 14.78
N GLU A 111 16.12 -9.27 15.78
CA GLU A 111 14.92 -10.08 15.63
C GLU A 111 13.77 -9.47 16.43
N TYR A 112 12.59 -9.37 15.82
CA TYR A 112 11.42 -8.78 16.46
C TYR A 112 10.14 -9.46 15.96
N PRO A 113 9.08 -9.53 16.78
CA PRO A 113 7.79 -9.99 16.31
C PRO A 113 7.26 -9.07 15.20
N GLN A 114 6.82 -9.63 14.10
CA GLN A 114 6.36 -8.82 12.97
C GLN A 114 4.98 -9.28 12.47
N ASN A 115 4.94 -10.26 11.58
CA ASN A 115 3.73 -10.66 10.90
C ASN A 115 3.13 -11.92 11.50
N THR A 116 1.84 -12.15 11.24
CA THR A 116 1.15 -13.37 11.66
C THR A 116 1.79 -14.63 11.06
N ALA A 117 1.80 -15.71 11.84
CA ALA A 117 2.05 -17.04 11.31
C ALA A 117 0.95 -17.43 10.33
N ASP A 118 1.26 -18.25 9.32
CA ASP A 118 0.20 -18.71 8.44
C ASP A 118 -0.87 -19.50 9.23
N ARG A 119 -2.08 -19.56 8.70
CA ARG A 119 -3.26 -20.10 9.41
C ARG A 119 -3.11 -21.57 9.81
N ALA A 120 -2.41 -22.37 9.00
CA ALA A 120 -2.19 -23.79 9.30
C ALA A 120 -1.21 -23.93 10.45
N LEU A 121 -0.12 -23.18 10.38
CA LEU A 121 0.89 -23.13 11.43
C LEU A 121 0.34 -22.55 12.73
N ALA A 122 -0.45 -21.47 12.68
CA ALA A 122 -1.07 -20.90 13.87
C ALA A 122 -1.97 -21.89 14.62
N ARG A 123 -2.71 -22.74 13.89
CA ARG A 123 -3.49 -23.83 14.51
C ARG A 123 -2.61 -24.88 15.18
N THR A 124 -1.53 -25.28 14.51
CA THR A 124 -0.57 -26.23 15.09
C THR A 124 0.08 -25.65 16.35
N LEU A 125 0.51 -24.39 16.31
CA LEU A 125 1.11 -23.72 17.46
C LEU A 125 0.13 -23.62 18.64
N GLU A 126 -1.15 -23.30 18.39
CA GLU A 126 -2.17 -23.22 19.45
C GLU A 126 -2.47 -24.60 20.05
N GLN A 127 -2.52 -25.65 19.22
CA GLN A 127 -2.67 -27.01 19.71
C GLN A 127 -1.49 -27.43 20.56
N GLU A 128 -0.26 -27.26 20.07
CA GLU A 128 0.94 -27.62 20.84
C GLU A 128 1.13 -26.81 22.11
N PHE A 129 0.73 -25.51 22.07
CA PHE A 129 0.68 -24.67 23.27
C PHE A 129 -0.28 -25.24 24.31
N SER A 130 -1.50 -25.60 23.92
CA SER A 130 -2.52 -26.17 24.82
C SER A 130 -2.12 -27.51 25.40
N GLU A 131 -1.31 -28.27 24.67
CA GLU A 131 -0.76 -29.58 25.09
C GLU A 131 0.57 -29.45 25.85
N GLY A 132 1.08 -28.22 26.04
CA GLY A 132 2.33 -27.96 26.75
C GLY A 132 3.61 -28.44 26.03
N ARG A 133 3.56 -28.64 24.70
CA ARG A 133 4.67 -29.16 23.90
C ARG A 133 5.60 -28.09 23.33
N LEU A 134 5.16 -26.82 23.31
CA LEU A 134 6.03 -25.76 22.81
C LEU A 134 7.18 -25.44 23.76
N ILE A 135 8.35 -25.25 23.20
CA ILE A 135 9.57 -24.93 23.95
C ILE A 135 9.63 -23.42 24.17
N LYS A 136 9.66 -22.99 25.43
CA LYS A 136 9.91 -21.58 25.78
C LYS A 136 11.40 -21.28 25.65
N THR A 137 11.74 -20.18 24.99
CA THR A 137 13.15 -19.74 24.84
C THR A 137 13.63 -18.94 26.05
N GLY A 138 12.72 -18.51 26.93
CA GLY A 138 13.02 -17.65 28.08
C GLY A 138 13.04 -16.16 27.72
N LYS A 139 12.95 -15.79 26.44
CA LYS A 139 12.87 -14.41 26.00
C LYS A 139 11.43 -13.92 26.05
N LYS A 140 11.26 -12.63 26.35
CA LYS A 140 9.95 -11.94 26.33
C LYS A 140 10.08 -10.64 25.54
N TYR A 141 9.04 -10.31 24.80
CA TYR A 141 8.91 -9.03 24.09
C TYR A 141 7.97 -8.10 24.86
N ASN A 142 8.33 -6.82 24.95
CA ASN A 142 7.64 -5.81 25.76
C ASN A 142 7.43 -6.30 27.22
N ALA A 143 8.35 -7.10 27.73
CA ALA A 143 8.30 -7.76 29.05
C ALA A 143 7.07 -8.66 29.31
N GLN A 144 6.21 -8.88 28.30
CA GLN A 144 4.91 -9.58 28.47
C GLN A 144 4.78 -10.83 27.62
N HIS A 145 5.22 -10.80 26.35
CA HIS A 145 4.93 -11.83 25.37
C HIS A 145 6.09 -12.84 25.31
N GLU A 146 5.87 -14.04 25.84
CA GLU A 146 6.87 -15.11 25.82
C GLU A 146 7.15 -15.60 24.39
N GLU A 147 8.43 -15.85 24.10
CA GLU A 147 8.86 -16.45 22.85
C GLU A 147 8.87 -17.99 22.96
N PHE A 148 8.32 -18.62 21.93
CA PHE A 148 8.29 -20.07 21.76
C PHE A 148 9.05 -20.48 20.52
N GLN A 149 9.71 -21.64 20.58
CA GLN A 149 10.38 -22.24 19.45
C GLN A 149 9.59 -23.42 18.91
N HIS A 150 9.43 -23.47 17.58
CA HIS A 150 8.80 -24.58 16.87
C HIS A 150 9.46 -24.77 15.49
N ASN A 151 9.99 -26.00 15.23
CA ASN A 151 10.62 -26.36 13.95
C ASN A 151 11.67 -25.34 13.45
N GLY A 152 12.51 -24.84 14.34
CA GLY A 152 13.55 -23.85 14.02
C GLY A 152 13.03 -22.41 13.85
N GLY A 153 11.73 -22.17 13.89
CA GLY A 153 11.12 -20.86 13.93
C GLY A 153 10.86 -20.37 15.34
N LYS A 154 10.75 -19.07 15.51
CA LYS A 154 10.42 -18.40 16.77
C LYS A 154 9.10 -17.67 16.65
N TYR A 155 8.26 -17.77 17.66
CA TYR A 155 6.89 -17.25 17.65
C TYR A 155 6.52 -16.68 19.00
N ILE A 156 5.61 -15.70 19.02
CA ILE A 156 4.95 -15.22 20.22
C ILE A 156 3.44 -15.40 20.12
N ARG A 157 2.80 -15.63 21.24
CA ARG A 157 1.37 -15.75 21.40
C ARG A 157 0.82 -14.48 22.03
N VAL A 158 -0.03 -13.76 21.29
CA VAL A 158 -0.57 -12.46 21.72
C VAL A 158 -2.11 -12.50 21.72
N PRO A 159 -2.78 -12.14 22.82
CA PRO A 159 -4.21 -11.91 22.81
C PRO A 159 -4.51 -10.62 22.02
N PHE A 160 -5.46 -10.68 21.10
CA PHE A 160 -5.95 -9.50 20.41
C PHE A 160 -6.90 -8.73 21.33
N ALA A 161 -6.52 -7.50 21.66
CA ALA A 161 -7.20 -6.71 22.69
C ALA A 161 -7.82 -5.40 22.16
N LEU A 162 -7.80 -5.18 20.84
CA LEU A 162 -8.41 -3.99 20.24
C LEU A 162 -9.94 -4.11 20.20
N GLU A 163 -10.62 -2.98 20.35
CA GLU A 163 -12.10 -2.92 20.34
C GLU A 163 -12.68 -3.29 18.99
N ASN A 164 -12.07 -2.79 17.91
CA ASN A 164 -12.49 -3.06 16.55
C ASN A 164 -11.80 -4.29 15.97
N ALA A 165 -12.54 -5.09 15.23
CA ALA A 165 -11.97 -6.20 14.48
C ALA A 165 -11.08 -5.67 13.36
N LEU A 166 -9.90 -6.28 13.19
CA LEU A 166 -8.95 -5.91 12.13
C LEU A 166 -8.49 -7.14 11.36
N VAL A 167 -8.20 -6.92 10.08
CA VAL A 167 -7.62 -7.93 9.20
C VAL A 167 -6.10 -7.80 9.28
N LEU A 168 -5.41 -8.89 9.64
CA LEU A 168 -3.96 -8.94 9.70
C LEU A 168 -3.35 -9.55 8.43
N SER A 169 -2.02 -9.64 8.37
CA SER A 169 -1.29 -10.05 7.16
C SER A 169 -1.61 -11.46 6.65
N ASP A 170 -2.17 -12.35 7.49
CA ASP A 170 -2.68 -13.67 7.09
C ASP A 170 -4.06 -13.61 6.41
N GLY A 171 -4.65 -12.42 6.27
CA GLY A 171 -5.97 -12.20 5.69
C GLY A 171 -7.13 -12.65 6.57
N LYS A 172 -6.90 -12.94 7.86
CA LYS A 172 -7.96 -13.25 8.83
C LYS A 172 -8.36 -11.99 9.59
N SER A 173 -9.67 -11.83 9.83
CA SER A 173 -10.18 -10.82 10.73
C SER A 173 -10.12 -11.34 12.17
N TYR A 174 -9.47 -10.56 13.03
CA TYR A 174 -9.33 -10.83 14.46
C TYR A 174 -10.17 -9.85 15.26
N LYS A 175 -10.80 -10.33 16.33
CA LYS A 175 -11.63 -9.55 17.27
C LYS A 175 -11.11 -9.71 18.69
N ASN A 176 -11.55 -8.83 19.57
CA ASN A 176 -11.18 -8.86 20.98
C ASN A 176 -11.37 -10.27 21.58
N GLY A 177 -10.32 -10.78 22.22
CA GLY A 177 -10.26 -12.13 22.80
C GLY A 177 -9.69 -13.22 21.89
N ASP A 178 -9.54 -12.97 20.58
CA ASP A 178 -8.87 -13.92 19.70
C ASP A 178 -7.37 -14.02 20.02
N ILE A 179 -6.79 -15.16 19.71
CA ILE A 179 -5.34 -15.39 19.85
C ILE A 179 -4.67 -15.23 18.49
N VAL A 180 -3.58 -14.47 18.51
CA VAL A 180 -2.72 -14.24 17.34
C VAL A 180 -1.35 -14.85 17.62
N TRP A 181 -0.86 -15.65 16.68
CA TRP A 181 0.51 -16.13 16.65
C TRP A 181 1.32 -15.30 15.68
N LEU A 182 2.33 -14.62 16.20
CA LEU A 182 3.23 -13.78 15.42
C LEU A 182 4.58 -14.45 15.28
N LYS A 183 5.15 -14.36 14.09
CA LYS A 183 6.50 -14.83 13.79
C LYS A 183 7.53 -13.79 14.24
N VAL A 184 8.52 -14.22 14.98
CA VAL A 184 9.73 -13.45 15.25
C VAL A 184 10.67 -13.61 14.06
N SER A 185 11.03 -12.51 13.43
CA SER A 185 11.82 -12.50 12.20
C SER A 185 12.89 -11.40 12.25
N PRO A 186 13.98 -11.52 11.49
CA PRO A 186 14.96 -10.46 11.36
C PRO A 186 14.28 -9.16 10.90
N VAL A 187 14.64 -8.06 11.55
CA VAL A 187 14.15 -6.73 11.17
C VAL A 187 14.90 -6.27 9.94
N ARG A 188 14.15 -5.70 8.99
CA ARG A 188 14.68 -5.13 7.76
C ARG A 188 14.90 -3.65 7.90
N TRP A 189 16.09 -3.22 7.53
CA TRP A 189 16.54 -1.83 7.60
C TRP A 189 16.97 -1.37 6.22
N LEU A 190 16.50 -0.22 5.83
CA LEU A 190 16.96 0.46 4.63
C LEU A 190 18.14 1.36 4.99
N TYR A 191 19.22 1.24 4.25
CA TYR A 191 20.43 2.02 4.49
C TYR A 191 20.50 3.23 3.58
N ASP A 192 20.63 4.39 4.21
CA ASP A 192 20.97 5.64 3.55
C ASP A 192 22.46 5.93 3.78
N ALA A 193 23.27 5.74 2.74
CA ALA A 193 24.74 5.86 2.84
C ALA A 193 25.18 7.31 3.06
N GLU A 194 24.48 8.27 2.50
CA GLU A 194 24.80 9.69 2.63
C GLU A 194 24.49 10.20 4.03
N ALA A 195 23.35 9.82 4.56
CA ALA A 195 22.95 10.16 5.93
C ALA A 195 23.60 9.27 6.99
N GLY A 196 24.21 8.12 6.64
CA GLY A 196 24.77 7.15 7.56
C GLY A 196 23.71 6.52 8.48
N LEU A 197 22.51 6.26 7.96
CA LEU A 197 21.35 5.82 8.72
C LEU A 197 20.80 4.49 8.24
N LEU A 198 20.45 3.64 9.21
CA LEU A 198 19.56 2.50 9.01
C LEU A 198 18.15 2.90 9.46
N VAL A 199 17.18 2.90 8.55
CA VAL A 199 15.78 3.23 8.81
C VAL A 199 14.95 1.94 8.71
N SER A 200 14.14 1.63 9.72
CA SER A 200 13.28 0.45 9.62
C SER A 200 12.31 0.55 8.44
N ARG A 201 12.13 -0.58 7.75
CA ARG A 201 11.24 -0.63 6.58
C ARG A 201 9.78 -0.45 6.96
N THR A 202 9.41 -0.87 8.17
CA THR A 202 8.05 -0.80 8.69
C THR A 202 7.99 -0.12 10.06
N ILE A 203 6.81 0.28 10.49
CA ILE A 203 6.52 0.62 11.88
C ILE A 203 6.58 -0.69 12.67
N LEU A 204 7.50 -0.79 13.64
CA LEU A 204 7.77 -2.02 14.37
C LEU A 204 7.03 -2.12 15.68
N ALA A 205 6.85 -1.00 16.38
CA ALA A 205 6.17 -0.95 17.66
C ALA A 205 5.10 0.17 17.65
N ALA A 206 4.14 0.09 18.54
CA ALA A 206 3.12 1.11 18.70
C ALA A 206 2.54 1.13 20.12
N GLY A 207 1.59 2.03 20.37
CA GLY A 207 1.01 2.21 21.69
C GLY A 207 1.97 2.85 22.70
N VAL A 208 3.16 3.28 22.24
CA VAL A 208 4.19 3.88 23.07
C VAL A 208 3.85 5.36 23.29
N LEU A 209 3.91 5.79 24.55
CA LEU A 209 3.75 7.19 24.92
C LEU A 209 4.95 7.99 24.39
N PHE A 210 4.71 9.12 23.69
CA PHE A 210 5.82 9.94 23.22
C PHE A 210 6.55 10.62 24.37
N SER A 211 5.83 11.36 25.22
CA SER A 211 6.38 12.02 26.43
C SER A 211 5.50 11.78 27.63
N GLY A 212 6.08 11.77 28.82
CA GLY A 212 5.35 11.78 30.09
C GLY A 212 4.77 13.15 30.45
N GLU A 213 5.17 14.21 29.75
CA GLU A 213 4.78 15.59 29.99
C GLU A 213 3.87 16.12 28.89
N ASN A 214 3.02 17.11 29.23
CA ASN A 214 2.09 17.72 28.29
C ASN A 214 2.73 18.68 27.30
N TYR A 215 4.01 19.00 27.50
CA TYR A 215 4.79 19.91 26.68
C TYR A 215 6.09 19.26 26.26
N TYR A 216 6.41 19.30 24.97
CA TYR A 216 7.66 18.80 24.43
C TYR A 216 8.55 19.97 24.00
N ASP A 217 9.68 20.14 24.67
CA ASP A 217 10.65 21.24 24.47
C ASP A 217 11.61 21.00 23.29
N GLY A 218 11.54 19.86 22.63
CA GLY A 218 12.43 19.46 21.55
C GLY A 218 13.62 18.57 22.00
N ASP A 219 13.79 18.36 23.30
CA ASP A 219 14.80 17.46 23.83
C ASP A 219 14.33 16.00 23.77
N PHE A 220 14.64 15.34 22.65
CA PHE A 220 14.16 13.98 22.37
C PHE A 220 14.65 12.94 23.37
N GLU A 221 15.84 13.14 23.95
CA GLU A 221 16.43 12.18 24.89
C GLU A 221 15.67 12.11 26.22
N LYS A 222 14.90 13.15 26.56
CA LYS A 222 14.07 13.18 27.77
C LYS A 222 12.70 12.51 27.58
N THR A 223 12.34 12.11 26.37
CA THR A 223 11.02 11.57 26.09
C THR A 223 10.88 10.11 26.52
N ALA A 224 9.62 9.70 26.82
CA ALA A 224 9.31 8.32 27.16
C ALA A 224 9.58 7.37 25.99
N ILE A 225 9.35 7.82 24.75
CA ILE A 225 9.62 7.03 23.54
C ILE A 225 11.11 6.79 23.32
N TYR A 226 11.96 7.78 23.59
CA TYR A 226 13.40 7.58 23.53
C TYR A 226 13.88 6.56 24.55
N ASN A 227 13.41 6.66 25.78
CA ASN A 227 13.72 5.68 26.82
C ASN A 227 13.24 4.27 26.43
N TYR A 228 12.00 4.15 25.93
CA TYR A 228 11.47 2.87 25.44
C TYR A 228 12.36 2.27 24.34
N MET A 229 12.74 3.06 23.34
CA MET A 229 13.54 2.58 22.21
C MET A 229 14.95 2.14 22.64
N ASN A 230 15.57 2.84 23.59
CA ASN A 230 16.92 2.56 24.03
C ASN A 230 17.02 1.62 25.25
N THR A 231 15.88 1.12 25.74
CA THR A 231 15.82 0.08 26.79
C THR A 231 15.03 -1.12 26.31
N THR A 232 13.70 -1.10 26.45
CA THR A 232 12.83 -2.24 26.15
C THR A 232 12.94 -2.71 24.70
N PHE A 233 12.82 -1.80 23.73
CA PHE A 233 12.89 -2.15 22.32
C PHE A 233 14.29 -2.64 21.92
N ALA A 234 15.35 -1.99 22.43
CA ALA A 234 16.75 -2.40 22.18
C ALA A 234 17.05 -3.79 22.74
N ASP A 235 16.57 -4.10 23.95
CA ASP A 235 16.71 -5.42 24.57
C ASP A 235 15.88 -6.47 23.84
N ASP A 236 14.67 -6.11 23.42
CA ASP A 236 13.78 -6.98 22.65
C ASP A 236 14.36 -7.32 21.28
N LEU A 237 15.03 -6.37 20.62
CA LEU A 237 15.68 -6.61 19.34
C LEU A 237 16.77 -7.70 19.45
N ILE A 238 17.31 -8.01 20.62
CA ILE A 238 18.59 -8.70 20.80
C ILE A 238 19.48 -8.42 19.61
N PRO A 239 20.60 -7.71 19.70
CA PRO A 239 21.58 -7.81 18.68
C PRO A 239 21.93 -9.31 18.63
N SER A 240 21.26 -10.11 17.78
CA SER A 240 21.91 -11.29 17.29
C SER A 240 23.23 -10.73 16.85
N VAL A 241 24.25 -10.98 17.70
CA VAL A 241 25.63 -10.59 17.43
C VAL A 241 25.76 -10.57 15.94
N LEU A 242 26.28 -9.50 15.33
CA LEU A 242 26.51 -9.36 13.90
C LEU A 242 26.95 -10.71 13.34
N ARG A 243 26.01 -11.58 13.08
CA ARG A 243 26.21 -12.93 12.63
C ARG A 243 26.36 -12.78 11.14
N GLU A 244 27.52 -13.11 10.63
CA GLU A 244 27.63 -13.49 9.24
C GLU A 244 26.50 -14.51 9.00
N ILE A 245 25.48 -14.12 8.23
CA ILE A 245 24.39 -15.01 7.84
C ILE A 245 25.08 -16.21 7.17
N THR A 246 24.94 -17.40 7.75
CA THR A 246 25.58 -18.57 7.15
C THR A 246 25.05 -18.77 5.72
N PRO A 247 25.83 -19.38 4.82
CA PRO A 247 25.36 -19.65 3.46
C PRO A 247 24.03 -20.42 3.43
N GLU A 248 23.78 -21.28 4.44
CA GLU A 248 22.53 -22.01 4.58
C GLU A 248 21.36 -21.10 4.99
N GLU A 249 21.58 -20.17 5.92
CA GLU A 249 20.59 -19.19 6.34
C GLU A 249 20.26 -18.24 5.18
N LYS A 250 21.27 -17.84 4.37
CA LYS A 250 21.08 -17.06 3.15
C LYS A 250 20.28 -17.83 2.11
N ALA A 251 20.58 -19.12 1.91
CA ALA A 251 19.84 -19.98 0.99
C ALA A 251 18.40 -20.25 1.48
N ALA A 252 18.20 -20.43 2.79
CA ALA A 252 16.88 -20.59 3.40
C ALA A 252 16.06 -19.29 3.25
N TYR A 253 16.68 -18.14 3.49
CA TYR A 253 16.08 -16.82 3.31
C TYR A 253 15.72 -16.56 1.85
N GLU A 254 16.62 -16.83 0.90
CA GLU A 254 16.33 -16.73 -0.54
C GLU A 254 15.21 -17.69 -0.98
N LYS A 255 15.16 -18.90 -0.39
CA LYS A 255 14.08 -19.87 -0.67
C LYS A 255 12.76 -19.45 -0.06
N GLU A 256 12.77 -18.84 1.12
CA GLU A 256 11.58 -18.27 1.78
C GLU A 256 11.10 -17.03 1.03
N MET A 257 12.01 -16.16 0.57
CA MET A 257 11.72 -15.02 -0.31
C MET A 257 11.13 -15.47 -1.65
N LYS A 258 11.68 -16.52 -2.26
CA LYS A 258 11.13 -17.13 -3.48
C LYS A 258 9.78 -17.80 -3.23
N ARG A 259 9.54 -18.35 -2.03
CA ARG A 259 8.23 -18.90 -1.63
C ARG A 259 7.23 -17.81 -1.29
N ALA A 260 7.65 -16.75 -0.60
CA ALA A 260 6.84 -15.56 -0.35
C ALA A 260 6.49 -14.83 -1.66
N ALA A 261 7.43 -14.73 -2.59
CA ALA A 261 7.19 -14.23 -3.94
C ALA A 261 6.23 -15.13 -4.76
N LYS A 262 6.16 -16.44 -4.46
CA LYS A 262 5.17 -17.36 -5.07
C LYS A 262 3.81 -17.38 -4.34
N ARG A 263 3.75 -17.02 -3.07
CA ARG A 263 2.51 -16.75 -2.33
C ARG A 263 2.18 -15.26 -2.53
N ARG A 264 1.81 -14.91 -3.75
CA ARG A 264 1.36 -13.57 -4.10
C ARG A 264 0.23 -13.17 -3.15
N ASN A 265 0.52 -12.26 -2.22
CA ASN A 265 -0.46 -11.31 -1.78
C ASN A 265 -0.86 -10.54 -3.05
N PRO A 266 -2.13 -10.52 -3.47
CA PRO A 266 -2.52 -9.77 -4.66
C PRO A 266 -2.20 -8.27 -4.57
N TYR A 267 -1.76 -7.78 -3.42
CA TYR A 267 -1.34 -6.40 -3.17
C TYR A 267 0.17 -6.21 -3.04
N ASP A 268 0.99 -7.28 -3.05
CA ASP A 268 2.45 -7.20 -3.01
C ASP A 268 3.01 -7.41 -4.42
N LEU A 269 2.67 -6.48 -5.28
CA LEU A 269 3.19 -6.38 -6.63
C LEU A 269 4.56 -5.67 -6.57
N THR A 270 5.61 -6.40 -6.18
CA THR A 270 6.97 -6.00 -6.50
C THR A 270 7.16 -6.20 -8.01
N PHE A 271 6.84 -5.17 -8.78
CA PHE A 271 7.03 -5.16 -10.22
C PHE A 271 8.52 -4.94 -10.52
N GLY A 272 9.24 -6.01 -10.81
CA GLY A 272 10.44 -5.90 -11.61
C GLY A 272 10.01 -5.61 -13.07
N GLU A 273 10.35 -4.43 -13.58
CA GLU A 273 10.23 -4.01 -15.01
C GLU A 273 8.87 -4.27 -15.71
N VAL A 274 7.77 -4.34 -14.96
CA VAL A 274 6.43 -4.41 -15.57
C VAL A 274 6.01 -3.00 -15.97
N SER A 275 5.77 -2.79 -17.23
CA SER A 275 5.31 -1.48 -17.71
C SER A 275 3.89 -1.17 -17.21
N GLU A 276 3.54 0.12 -17.18
CA GLU A 276 2.17 0.54 -16.83
C GLU A 276 1.14 -0.15 -17.76
N GLU A 277 1.51 -0.38 -19.03
CA GLU A 277 0.72 -1.10 -20.02
C GLU A 277 0.50 -2.57 -19.66
N ASP A 278 1.52 -3.25 -19.13
CA ASP A 278 1.40 -4.65 -18.70
C ASP A 278 0.47 -4.78 -17.50
N ILE A 279 0.50 -3.81 -16.58
CA ILE A 279 -0.43 -3.75 -15.44
C ILE A 279 -1.87 -3.60 -15.93
N ILE A 280 -2.10 -2.66 -16.85
CA ILE A 280 -3.43 -2.40 -17.40
C ILE A 280 -3.92 -3.66 -18.14
N ARG A 281 -3.08 -4.28 -18.99
CA ARG A 281 -3.42 -5.53 -19.70
C ARG A 281 -3.77 -6.66 -18.73
N GLY A 282 -2.93 -6.91 -17.72
CA GLY A 282 -3.18 -7.95 -16.72
C GLY A 282 -4.49 -7.73 -15.94
N ALA A 283 -4.81 -6.47 -15.62
CA ALA A 283 -6.07 -6.14 -14.93
C ALA A 283 -7.28 -6.42 -15.83
N ILE A 284 -7.28 -5.95 -17.08
CA ILE A 284 -8.41 -6.19 -18.01
C ILE A 284 -8.56 -7.66 -18.40
N GLU A 285 -7.49 -8.43 -18.51
CA GLU A 285 -7.53 -9.87 -18.71
C GLU A 285 -8.13 -10.60 -17.52
N SER A 286 -7.93 -10.08 -16.32
CA SER A 286 -8.50 -10.61 -15.07
C SER A 286 -9.89 -10.06 -14.75
N ASP A 287 -10.55 -9.37 -15.68
CA ASP A 287 -11.86 -8.71 -15.53
C ASP A 287 -11.92 -7.69 -14.38
N VAL A 288 -10.81 -7.01 -14.12
CA VAL A 288 -10.71 -5.93 -13.15
C VAL A 288 -10.77 -4.60 -13.87
N ALA A 289 -11.72 -3.73 -13.47
CA ALA A 289 -11.79 -2.37 -13.98
C ALA A 289 -10.55 -1.57 -13.57
N VAL A 290 -10.02 -0.73 -14.46
CA VAL A 290 -8.80 0.05 -14.25
C VAL A 290 -9.11 1.54 -14.16
N PHE A 291 -8.49 2.22 -13.20
CA PHE A 291 -8.52 3.67 -13.09
C PHE A 291 -7.14 4.28 -13.34
N LEU A 292 -7.04 5.09 -14.39
CA LEU A 292 -5.81 5.79 -14.76
C LEU A 292 -5.77 7.16 -14.09
N HIS A 293 -4.79 7.35 -13.20
CA HIS A 293 -4.49 8.63 -12.59
C HIS A 293 -3.38 9.37 -13.33
N GLY A 294 -3.41 10.68 -13.28
CA GLY A 294 -2.35 11.54 -13.79
C GLY A 294 -2.87 12.86 -14.30
N PRO A 295 -2.02 13.89 -14.42
CA PRO A 295 -2.36 15.19 -14.96
C PRO A 295 -2.95 15.12 -16.38
N SER A 296 -3.64 16.19 -16.76
CA SER A 296 -4.08 16.35 -18.16
C SER A 296 -2.90 16.30 -19.10
N SER A 297 -3.08 15.70 -20.28
CA SER A 297 -2.08 15.61 -21.34
C SER A 297 -0.93 14.61 -21.13
N GLU A 298 -0.94 13.80 -20.07
CA GLU A 298 0.05 12.71 -19.89
C GLU A 298 -0.19 11.46 -20.73
N GLY A 299 -1.08 11.54 -21.72
CA GLY A 299 -1.27 10.47 -22.68
C GLY A 299 -2.14 9.30 -22.19
N LYS A 300 -2.95 9.46 -21.13
CA LYS A 300 -3.89 8.43 -20.63
C LYS A 300 -4.73 7.80 -21.74
N SER A 301 -5.40 8.62 -22.53
CA SER A 301 -6.26 8.17 -23.64
C SER A 301 -5.44 7.54 -24.79
N ALA A 302 -4.18 7.97 -25.00
CA ALA A 302 -3.28 7.36 -25.98
C ALA A 302 -2.88 5.95 -25.57
N ARG A 303 -2.60 5.71 -24.30
CA ARG A 303 -2.28 4.38 -23.76
C ARG A 303 -3.46 3.40 -23.89
N VAL A 304 -4.69 3.87 -23.60
CA VAL A 304 -5.88 3.04 -23.81
C VAL A 304 -6.03 2.65 -25.28
N LYS A 305 -5.80 3.58 -26.21
CA LYS A 305 -5.82 3.29 -27.66
C LYS A 305 -4.70 2.35 -28.11
N GLN A 306 -3.56 2.30 -27.43
CA GLN A 306 -2.52 1.32 -27.70
C GLN A 306 -2.92 -0.09 -27.24
N ILE A 307 -3.72 -0.19 -26.18
CA ILE A 307 -4.24 -1.47 -25.70
C ILE A 307 -5.37 -1.96 -26.60
N ASP A 308 -6.35 -1.11 -26.89
CA ASP A 308 -7.44 -1.36 -27.82
C ASP A 308 -7.63 -0.16 -28.76
N PRO A 309 -7.09 -0.21 -30.00
CA PRO A 309 -7.26 0.86 -30.98
C PRO A 309 -8.73 1.14 -31.34
N THR A 310 -9.60 0.18 -31.08
CA THR A 310 -11.04 0.27 -31.38
C THR A 310 -11.90 0.61 -30.15
N CYS A 311 -11.26 0.96 -29.00
CA CYS A 311 -11.97 1.27 -27.78
C CYS A 311 -13.09 2.30 -27.98
N GLU A 312 -14.20 2.10 -27.27
CA GLU A 312 -15.28 3.10 -27.27
C GLU A 312 -15.04 4.10 -26.15
N ILE A 313 -14.80 5.37 -26.51
CA ILE A 313 -14.47 6.45 -25.56
C ILE A 313 -15.72 7.24 -25.22
N ILE A 314 -16.02 7.35 -23.94
CA ILE A 314 -17.11 8.13 -23.37
C ILE A 314 -16.53 9.23 -22.48
N TYR A 315 -16.62 10.49 -22.93
CA TYR A 315 -16.21 11.65 -22.15
C TYR A 315 -17.28 11.99 -21.13
N LEU A 316 -17.11 11.51 -19.88
CA LEU A 316 -18.13 11.65 -18.84
C LEU A 316 -18.40 13.09 -18.42
N ARG A 317 -17.43 13.97 -18.55
CA ARG A 317 -17.61 15.42 -18.34
C ARG A 317 -18.76 16.00 -19.17
N ASN A 318 -18.94 15.51 -20.39
CA ASN A 318 -19.95 15.99 -21.33
C ASN A 318 -21.16 15.05 -21.43
N ALA A 319 -21.19 13.97 -20.65
CA ALA A 319 -22.27 13.00 -20.72
C ALA A 319 -23.58 13.56 -20.09
N THR A 320 -24.67 13.15 -20.69
CA THR A 320 -26.01 13.33 -20.12
C THR A 320 -26.56 11.98 -19.68
N PRO A 321 -27.57 11.93 -18.78
CA PRO A 321 -28.20 10.66 -18.40
C PRO A 321 -28.59 9.80 -19.60
N ASP A 322 -29.25 10.41 -20.61
CA ASP A 322 -29.67 9.68 -21.81
C ASP A 322 -28.51 9.15 -22.65
N SER A 323 -27.41 9.92 -22.74
CA SER A 323 -26.25 9.51 -23.51
C SER A 323 -25.47 8.37 -22.81
N LEU A 324 -25.51 8.28 -21.48
CA LEU A 324 -24.82 7.27 -20.70
C LEU A 324 -25.69 6.02 -20.46
N ASN A 325 -26.94 6.20 -20.01
CA ASN A 325 -27.84 5.12 -19.59
C ASN A 325 -28.95 4.77 -20.61
N GLY A 326 -29.04 5.51 -21.71
CA GLY A 326 -30.19 5.36 -22.64
C GLY A 326 -31.43 6.06 -22.15
N ARG A 327 -32.54 5.82 -22.83
CA ARG A 327 -33.79 6.50 -22.54
C ARG A 327 -35.02 5.63 -22.83
N SER A 328 -36.08 5.86 -22.09
CA SER A 328 -37.40 5.28 -22.40
C SER A 328 -38.19 6.19 -23.34
N VAL A 329 -38.83 5.61 -24.34
CA VAL A 329 -39.63 6.30 -25.33
C VAL A 329 -41.02 5.66 -25.37
N TYR A 330 -42.07 6.48 -25.34
CA TYR A 330 -43.43 6.00 -25.48
C TYR A 330 -43.74 5.63 -26.94
N ASN A 331 -44.09 4.36 -27.17
CA ASN A 331 -44.53 3.90 -28.48
C ASN A 331 -46.04 4.10 -28.64
N GLN A 332 -46.41 5.06 -29.44
CA GLN A 332 -47.83 5.39 -29.68
C GLN A 332 -48.62 4.26 -30.33
N SER A 333 -47.98 3.36 -31.06
CA SER A 333 -48.61 2.25 -31.76
C SER A 333 -48.96 1.10 -30.85
N THR A 334 -48.13 0.83 -29.82
CA THR A 334 -48.34 -0.29 -28.86
C THR A 334 -48.87 0.17 -27.52
N GLY A 335 -48.81 1.48 -27.21
CA GLY A 335 -49.19 2.01 -25.91
C GLY A 335 -48.19 1.72 -24.79
N GLU A 336 -47.00 1.29 -25.12
CA GLU A 336 -45.98 0.83 -24.16
C GLU A 336 -44.74 1.73 -24.14
N MET A 337 -44.05 1.77 -23.02
CA MET A 337 -42.72 2.35 -22.93
C MET A 337 -41.69 1.37 -23.49
N ILE A 338 -40.83 1.83 -24.38
CA ILE A 338 -39.73 1.06 -24.96
C ILE A 338 -38.40 1.68 -24.49
N ASP A 339 -37.55 0.89 -23.90
CA ASP A 339 -36.21 1.30 -23.48
C ASP A 339 -35.22 1.18 -24.65
N ILE A 340 -34.55 2.29 -24.93
CA ILE A 340 -33.57 2.39 -26.01
C ILE A 340 -32.16 2.49 -25.39
N PRO A 341 -31.28 1.52 -25.65
CA PRO A 341 -29.92 1.54 -25.12
C PRO A 341 -29.10 2.70 -25.70
N PRO A 342 -28.11 3.22 -24.96
CA PRO A 342 -27.28 4.30 -25.46
C PRO A 342 -26.45 3.85 -26.67
N THR A 343 -26.06 4.80 -27.49
CA THR A 343 -25.32 4.48 -28.73
C THR A 343 -24.01 3.78 -28.51
N TRP A 344 -23.28 4.19 -27.47
CA TRP A 344 -22.00 3.56 -27.14
C TRP A 344 -22.18 2.07 -26.77
N PHE A 345 -23.20 1.73 -26.00
CA PHE A 345 -23.48 0.34 -25.62
C PHE A 345 -23.76 -0.54 -26.83
N ARG A 346 -24.59 -0.03 -27.77
CA ARG A 346 -24.88 -0.76 -29.02
C ARG A 346 -23.62 -1.04 -29.83
N LYS A 347 -22.74 -0.05 -29.95
CA LYS A 347 -21.45 -0.20 -30.66
C LYS A 347 -20.57 -1.26 -29.98
N VAL A 348 -20.42 -1.18 -28.64
CA VAL A 348 -19.64 -2.16 -27.86
C VAL A 348 -20.22 -3.55 -28.04
N LYS A 349 -21.51 -3.71 -27.85
CA LYS A 349 -22.21 -4.99 -28.02
C LYS A 349 -21.95 -5.60 -29.42
N THR A 350 -22.12 -4.79 -30.47
CA THR A 350 -21.86 -5.24 -31.84
C THR A 350 -20.41 -5.68 -32.05
N LYS A 351 -19.43 -4.93 -31.54
CA LYS A 351 -18.01 -5.31 -31.61
C LYS A 351 -17.73 -6.62 -30.88
N CYS A 352 -18.25 -6.75 -29.65
CA CYS A 352 -18.11 -7.95 -28.85
C CYS A 352 -18.72 -9.19 -29.50
N GLU A 353 -19.83 -9.05 -30.19
CA GLU A 353 -20.48 -10.13 -30.94
C GLU A 353 -19.72 -10.50 -32.22
N GLN A 354 -19.10 -9.53 -32.88
CA GLN A 354 -18.32 -9.76 -34.11
C GLN A 354 -16.93 -10.38 -33.82
N GLU A 355 -16.33 -10.05 -32.69
CA GLU A 355 -15.02 -10.54 -32.29
C GLU A 355 -15.07 -11.13 -30.85
N PRO A 356 -15.69 -12.32 -30.66
CA PRO A 356 -15.99 -12.87 -29.33
C PRO A 356 -14.73 -13.27 -28.54
N ASP A 357 -13.65 -13.60 -29.22
CA ASP A 357 -12.38 -14.02 -28.62
C ASP A 357 -11.46 -12.83 -28.26
N ARG A 358 -11.87 -11.61 -28.59
CA ARG A 358 -11.14 -10.40 -28.32
C ARG A 358 -11.79 -9.61 -27.17
N LEU A 359 -10.94 -9.02 -26.30
CA LEU A 359 -11.39 -8.07 -25.31
C LEU A 359 -11.58 -6.69 -25.94
N HIS A 360 -12.70 -6.06 -25.65
CA HIS A 360 -13.05 -4.71 -26.14
C HIS A 360 -13.14 -3.73 -24.98
N VAL A 361 -12.46 -2.59 -25.10
CA VAL A 361 -12.39 -1.61 -24.01
C VAL A 361 -13.50 -0.55 -24.15
N VAL A 362 -14.22 -0.34 -23.06
CA VAL A 362 -15.07 0.82 -22.80
C VAL A 362 -14.28 1.77 -21.93
N PHE A 363 -13.97 2.95 -22.46
CA PHE A 363 -13.12 3.91 -21.77
C PHE A 363 -13.94 5.11 -21.29
N PHE A 364 -14.06 5.25 -19.96
CA PHE A 364 -14.68 6.40 -19.30
C PHE A 364 -13.64 7.46 -19.01
N ASP A 365 -13.55 8.47 -19.87
CA ASP A 365 -12.58 9.55 -19.71
C ASP A 365 -13.15 10.72 -18.90
N GLU A 366 -12.31 11.42 -18.14
CA GLU A 366 -12.63 12.58 -17.30
C GLU A 366 -13.74 12.31 -16.26
N ILE A 367 -13.73 11.13 -15.62
CA ILE A 367 -14.83 10.71 -14.73
C ILE A 367 -14.99 11.61 -13.51
N ASN A 368 -13.90 12.13 -12.95
CA ASN A 368 -13.95 13.04 -11.80
C ASN A 368 -14.36 14.47 -12.15
N ASN A 369 -14.39 14.83 -13.45
CA ASN A 369 -14.95 16.10 -13.93
C ASN A 369 -16.44 15.99 -14.30
N ALA A 370 -17.02 14.80 -14.18
CA ALA A 370 -18.44 14.57 -14.43
C ALA A 370 -19.32 15.02 -13.25
N LEU A 371 -20.57 15.34 -13.53
CA LEU A 371 -21.56 15.62 -12.49
C LEU A 371 -21.73 14.40 -11.57
N PRO A 372 -22.00 14.58 -10.27
CA PRO A 372 -22.17 13.46 -9.32
C PRO A 372 -23.23 12.43 -9.74
N SER A 373 -24.32 12.88 -10.41
CA SER A 373 -25.34 11.99 -10.97
C SER A 373 -24.80 11.09 -12.08
N ILE A 374 -23.91 11.61 -12.94
CA ILE A 374 -23.25 10.86 -14.01
C ILE A 374 -22.22 9.89 -13.42
N GLN A 375 -21.48 10.33 -12.40
CA GLN A 375 -20.57 9.44 -11.68
C GLN A 375 -21.32 8.27 -11.05
N GLY A 376 -22.50 8.50 -10.45
CA GLY A 376 -23.34 7.44 -9.88
C GLY A 376 -23.83 6.43 -10.93
N MET A 377 -24.17 6.90 -12.13
CA MET A 377 -24.56 6.02 -13.25
C MET A 377 -23.35 5.19 -13.74
N ALA A 378 -22.19 5.83 -13.90
CA ALA A 378 -20.96 5.14 -14.29
C ALA A 378 -20.54 4.08 -13.25
N PHE A 379 -20.77 4.37 -11.96
CA PHE A 379 -20.53 3.43 -10.86
C PHE A 379 -21.30 2.11 -11.05
N ASN A 380 -22.59 2.18 -11.36
CA ASN A 380 -23.40 0.98 -11.60
C ASN A 380 -22.88 0.18 -12.81
N ILE A 381 -22.46 0.87 -13.87
CA ILE A 381 -21.89 0.20 -15.07
C ILE A 381 -20.60 -0.53 -14.72
N VAL A 382 -19.74 0.06 -13.88
CA VAL A 382 -18.48 -0.57 -13.45
C VAL A 382 -18.74 -1.72 -12.46
N LEU A 383 -19.66 -1.53 -11.50
CA LEU A 383 -19.92 -2.48 -10.44
C LEU A 383 -20.71 -3.69 -10.91
N ASP A 384 -21.87 -3.42 -11.52
CA ASP A 384 -22.87 -4.44 -11.86
C ASP A 384 -22.73 -4.92 -13.30
N ARG A 385 -21.86 -4.27 -14.09
CA ARG A 385 -21.71 -4.50 -15.54
C ARG A 385 -23.04 -4.33 -16.29
N GLU A 386 -23.90 -3.42 -15.78
CA GLU A 386 -25.23 -3.19 -16.33
C GLU A 386 -25.43 -1.70 -16.62
N VAL A 387 -26.03 -1.44 -17.76
CA VAL A 387 -26.47 -0.10 -18.18
C VAL A 387 -27.93 0.05 -17.83
N ASN A 388 -28.25 1.03 -17.00
CA ASN A 388 -29.61 1.35 -16.51
C ASN A 388 -30.33 0.17 -15.82
N GLY A 389 -29.59 -0.82 -15.30
CA GLY A 389 -30.16 -2.03 -14.71
C GLY A 389 -30.94 -2.92 -15.71
N ILE A 390 -30.79 -2.67 -17.02
CA ILE A 390 -31.55 -3.36 -18.08
C ILE A 390 -30.61 -4.14 -19.02
N TRP A 391 -29.48 -3.51 -19.39
CA TRP A 391 -28.61 -4.08 -20.41
C TRP A 391 -27.26 -4.47 -19.81
N LYS A 392 -26.98 -5.77 -19.80
CA LYS A 392 -25.70 -6.30 -19.32
C LYS A 392 -24.59 -6.09 -20.35
N LEU A 393 -23.42 -5.63 -19.89
CA LEU A 393 -22.22 -5.58 -20.72
C LEU A 393 -21.81 -6.98 -21.15
N PRO A 394 -21.38 -7.17 -22.41
CA PRO A 394 -20.84 -8.46 -22.86
C PRO A 394 -19.65 -8.93 -22.00
N ASP A 395 -19.49 -10.24 -21.88
CA ASP A 395 -18.43 -10.82 -21.03
C ASP A 395 -17.01 -10.48 -21.49
N ASN A 396 -16.81 -10.19 -22.79
CA ASN A 396 -15.56 -9.73 -23.36
C ASN A 396 -15.41 -8.20 -23.44
N ALA A 397 -16.34 -7.41 -22.87
CA ALA A 397 -16.16 -5.98 -22.67
C ALA A 397 -15.34 -5.73 -21.39
N ARG A 398 -14.46 -4.73 -21.39
CA ARG A 398 -13.64 -4.32 -20.25
C ARG A 398 -13.75 -2.83 -20.00
N VAL A 399 -13.77 -2.44 -18.74
CA VAL A 399 -13.92 -1.02 -18.37
C VAL A 399 -12.59 -0.45 -17.92
N ILE A 400 -12.19 0.65 -18.54
CA ILE A 400 -11.10 1.51 -18.08
C ILE A 400 -11.71 2.89 -17.80
N ALA A 401 -11.33 3.52 -16.70
CA ALA A 401 -11.67 4.89 -16.38
C ALA A 401 -10.41 5.74 -16.29
N ALA A 402 -10.52 7.04 -16.55
CA ALA A 402 -9.44 7.98 -16.29
C ALA A 402 -9.98 9.24 -15.60
N GLY A 403 -9.16 9.81 -14.74
CA GLY A 403 -9.42 11.05 -14.05
C GLY A 403 -8.13 11.84 -13.81
N ASN A 404 -8.29 13.14 -13.57
CA ASN A 404 -7.20 14.02 -13.18
C ASN A 404 -7.12 14.03 -11.66
N ASP A 405 -5.93 14.24 -11.08
CA ASP A 405 -5.79 14.43 -9.65
C ASP A 405 -6.48 15.74 -9.22
N MET A 406 -7.03 15.74 -7.99
CA MET A 406 -7.76 16.91 -7.45
C MET A 406 -6.89 18.17 -7.38
N GLN A 407 -5.56 18.01 -7.37
CA GLN A 407 -4.61 19.12 -7.38
C GLN A 407 -4.50 19.78 -8.76
N ASP A 408 -4.83 19.06 -9.82
CA ASP A 408 -4.62 19.50 -11.21
C ASP A 408 -5.90 20.05 -11.86
N SER A 409 -7.05 19.98 -11.18
CA SER A 409 -8.33 20.47 -11.73
C SER A 409 -9.25 21.04 -10.65
N LEU A 410 -9.55 22.34 -10.77
CA LEU A 410 -10.54 23.02 -9.91
C LEU A 410 -11.98 22.48 -10.08
N ALA A 411 -12.25 21.74 -11.15
CA ALA A 411 -13.55 21.17 -11.45
C ALA A 411 -13.67 19.68 -11.07
N ALA A 412 -12.61 19.08 -10.53
CA ALA A 412 -12.61 17.68 -10.15
C ALA A 412 -13.44 17.46 -8.88
N HIS A 413 -14.41 16.55 -8.95
CA HIS A 413 -15.16 16.07 -7.81
C HIS A 413 -14.49 14.81 -7.24
N GLN A 414 -14.45 14.71 -5.92
CA GLN A 414 -13.98 13.50 -5.27
C GLN A 414 -14.93 12.34 -5.58
N LEU A 415 -14.39 11.24 -6.08
CA LEU A 415 -15.16 10.02 -6.28
C LEU A 415 -15.55 9.43 -4.92
N ALA A 416 -16.77 8.91 -4.81
CA ALA A 416 -17.18 8.20 -3.61
C ALA A 416 -16.27 6.98 -3.33
N ALA A 417 -15.89 6.78 -2.08
CA ALA A 417 -14.98 5.70 -1.69
C ALA A 417 -15.41 4.29 -2.20
N PRO A 418 -16.71 3.91 -2.17
CA PRO A 418 -17.14 2.62 -2.73
C PRO A 418 -16.87 2.50 -4.24
N PHE A 419 -16.96 3.60 -4.99
CA PHE A 419 -16.66 3.63 -6.41
C PHE A 419 -15.14 3.49 -6.64
N PHE A 420 -14.36 4.28 -5.90
CA PHE A 420 -12.90 4.26 -5.98
C PHE A 420 -12.34 2.86 -5.74
N ASN A 421 -12.85 2.15 -4.74
CA ASN A 421 -12.38 0.81 -4.34
C ASN A 421 -12.70 -0.32 -5.35
N ARG A 422 -13.37 -0.01 -6.48
CA ARG A 422 -13.72 -1.01 -7.51
C ARG A 422 -12.72 -1.11 -8.65
N PHE A 423 -11.70 -0.25 -8.62
CA PHE A 423 -10.70 -0.19 -9.68
C PHE A 423 -9.34 -0.69 -9.21
N ALA A 424 -8.59 -1.26 -10.13
CA ALA A 424 -7.14 -1.28 -10.03
C ALA A 424 -6.61 0.10 -10.40
N HIS A 425 -5.92 0.76 -9.47
CA HIS A 425 -5.43 2.12 -9.65
C HIS A 425 -4.04 2.12 -10.27
N VAL A 426 -3.89 2.77 -11.41
CA VAL A 426 -2.63 2.91 -12.14
C VAL A 426 -2.30 4.40 -12.26
N TYR A 427 -1.17 4.79 -11.71
CA TYR A 427 -0.67 6.16 -11.78
C TYR A 427 0.23 6.30 -12.99
N ILE A 428 -0.19 7.12 -13.94
CA ILE A 428 0.58 7.42 -15.14
C ILE A 428 1.58 8.51 -14.81
N ASN A 429 2.87 8.18 -14.98
CA ASN A 429 3.96 9.12 -14.79
C ASN A 429 4.85 9.13 -16.05
N THR A 430 4.67 10.14 -16.86
CA THR A 430 5.42 10.30 -18.11
C THR A 430 6.64 11.18 -17.86
N THR A 431 7.81 10.54 -17.68
CA THR A 431 9.08 11.28 -17.66
C THR A 431 9.52 11.65 -19.09
N THR A 432 10.36 12.69 -19.20
CA THR A 432 10.94 13.08 -20.48
C THR A 432 11.65 11.91 -21.19
N GLU A 433 12.32 11.04 -20.42
CA GLU A 433 13.01 9.86 -20.95
C GLU A 433 12.02 8.83 -21.53
N LYS A 434 10.93 8.52 -20.80
CA LYS A 434 9.85 7.63 -21.27
C LYS A 434 9.21 8.20 -22.53
N TRP A 435 8.96 9.52 -22.56
CA TRP A 435 8.39 10.19 -23.72
C TRP A 435 9.33 10.13 -24.93
N LEU A 436 10.62 10.42 -24.75
CA LEU A 436 11.61 10.36 -25.82
C LEU A 436 11.78 8.95 -26.38
N LYS A 437 11.74 7.93 -25.51
CA LYS A 437 11.77 6.52 -25.94
C LYS A 437 10.55 6.21 -26.79
N TRP A 438 9.36 6.51 -26.31
CA TRP A 438 8.11 6.32 -27.02
C TRP A 438 8.07 7.09 -28.36
N ALA A 439 8.51 8.34 -28.38
CA ALA A 439 8.55 9.18 -29.56
C ALA A 439 9.45 8.56 -30.67
N ARG A 440 10.60 7.99 -30.31
CA ARG A 440 11.50 7.29 -31.26
C ARG A 440 10.83 6.02 -31.79
N GLU A 441 10.20 5.23 -30.95
CA GLU A 441 9.51 3.99 -31.33
C GLU A 441 8.31 4.26 -32.25
N ASN A 442 7.66 5.41 -32.11
CA ASN A 442 6.50 5.82 -32.90
C ASN A 442 6.82 6.81 -34.03
N ASN A 443 8.13 6.96 -34.40
CA ASN A 443 8.60 7.79 -35.50
C ASN A 443 8.14 9.26 -35.43
N ILE A 444 8.05 9.80 -34.19
CA ILE A 444 7.75 11.24 -34.01
C ILE A 444 8.96 12.06 -34.50
N HIS A 445 8.68 13.12 -35.27
CA HIS A 445 9.72 13.95 -35.85
C HIS A 445 10.60 14.59 -34.77
N PRO A 446 11.93 14.56 -34.85
CA PRO A 446 12.86 15.06 -33.82
C PRO A 446 12.73 16.55 -33.49
N ALA A 447 12.01 17.33 -34.30
CA ALA A 447 11.77 18.76 -34.06
C ALA A 447 10.54 19.03 -33.14
N ILE A 448 9.83 17.99 -32.73
CA ILE A 448 8.74 18.05 -31.79
C ILE A 448 9.23 17.60 -30.42
#